data_0bcfa13c8aff99b7891001649dc2df3f
#
_entry.id   0bcfa13c8aff99b7891001649dc2df3f
#
_cell.length_a   1.000
_cell.length_b   1.000
_cell.length_c   1.000
_cell.angle_alpha   90.00
_cell.angle_beta   90.00
_cell.angle_gamma   90.00
#
_symmetry.space_group_name_H-M   'P 1'
#
loop_
_entity.id
_entity.type
_entity.pdbx_description
1 polymer ?
#
loop_
_entity_poly.entity_id
_entity_poly.type
_entity_poly.pdbx_seq_one_letter_code
_entity_poly.pdbx_strand_id
1 'polypeptide(L)'
;MTETDNSYISSGNNADLVKVIKQYALFLVKKGETFTKPTSENWTPGALKPIGYSSEDGAVIHPEPGDETEIKGHNGDTVYSETDGGYWTIQCAGIECRKSIAEAYFGVEADTKGGFHVKDATTPIEYQIVLAGLDQFGNPVLFLAEKAKVSDRDDMTLVSSDVLQFNCTFKLLKASDGYMFHVWGLLAAENAKDQAASTSHTVE
;
A
#
# COMPACT_ATOMS: atom_id res chain seq x y z
N MET A 1 -36.46 -37.10 -8.92
CA MET A 1 -35.86 -35.75 -8.94
C MET A 1 -34.41 -35.94 -8.53
N THR A 2 -33.48 -35.70 -9.40
CA THR A 2 -32.04 -35.73 -9.05
C THR A 2 -31.75 -34.51 -8.21
N GLU A 3 -31.37 -34.73 -6.96
CA GLU A 3 -30.91 -33.67 -6.05
C GLU A 3 -29.66 -33.04 -6.72
N THR A 4 -29.68 -31.74 -6.96
CA THR A 4 -28.55 -31.05 -7.58
C THR A 4 -27.49 -30.91 -6.47
N ASP A 5 -26.36 -31.56 -6.64
CA ASP A 5 -25.24 -31.42 -5.70
C ASP A 5 -24.64 -30.02 -5.82
N ASN A 6 -24.86 -29.18 -4.81
CA ASN A 6 -24.34 -27.82 -4.69
C ASN A 6 -23.13 -27.72 -3.74
N SER A 7 -22.52 -28.85 -3.38
CA SER A 7 -21.38 -28.89 -2.45
C SER A 7 -20.18 -28.08 -2.97
N TYR A 8 -20.05 -27.90 -4.28
CA TYR A 8 -18.99 -27.11 -4.92
C TYR A 8 -19.00 -25.63 -4.49
N ILE A 9 -20.14 -25.11 -4.00
CA ILE A 9 -20.26 -23.69 -3.58
C ILE A 9 -19.36 -23.41 -2.36
N SER A 10 -19.15 -24.40 -1.49
CA SER A 10 -18.36 -24.25 -0.25
C SER A 10 -17.16 -25.19 -0.15
N SER A 11 -17.09 -26.24 -0.97
CA SER A 11 -16.04 -27.26 -0.88
C SER A 11 -14.63 -26.76 -1.10
N GLY A 12 -14.48 -25.62 -1.82
CA GLY A 12 -13.18 -24.96 -2.07
C GLY A 12 -12.81 -23.88 -1.04
N ASN A 13 -13.69 -23.58 -0.08
CA ASN A 13 -13.44 -22.54 0.89
C ASN A 13 -12.43 -23.01 1.94
N ASN A 14 -11.43 -22.17 2.24
CA ASN A 14 -10.39 -22.46 3.22
C ASN A 14 -10.20 -21.27 4.17
N ALA A 15 -10.67 -21.40 5.41
CA ALA A 15 -10.59 -20.35 6.42
C ALA A 15 -9.15 -20.01 6.82
N ASP A 16 -8.21 -20.94 6.67
CA ASP A 16 -6.79 -20.69 6.98
C ASP A 16 -6.11 -19.72 5.99
N LEU A 17 -6.71 -19.53 4.83
CA LEU A 17 -6.22 -18.56 3.83
C LEU A 17 -6.74 -17.14 4.07
N VAL A 18 -7.71 -16.97 4.97
CA VAL A 18 -8.23 -15.65 5.36
C VAL A 18 -7.16 -14.94 6.19
N LYS A 19 -6.77 -13.76 5.76
CA LYS A 19 -5.79 -12.92 6.47
C LYS A 19 -6.44 -11.68 7.06
N VAL A 20 -6.20 -11.48 8.35
CA VAL A 20 -6.57 -10.26 9.08
C VAL A 20 -5.28 -9.60 9.55
N ILE A 21 -4.93 -8.46 9.01
CA ILE A 21 -3.75 -7.72 9.44
C ILE A 21 -4.04 -7.10 10.81
N LYS A 22 -3.39 -7.62 11.86
CA LYS A 22 -3.58 -7.18 13.24
C LYS A 22 -2.73 -5.99 13.63
N GLN A 23 -1.56 -5.90 13.04
CA GLN A 23 -0.58 -4.84 13.28
C GLN A 23 0.11 -4.49 11.99
N TYR A 24 0.42 -3.23 11.81
CA TYR A 24 1.24 -2.80 10.68
C TYR A 24 2.11 -1.61 11.07
N ALA A 25 3.16 -1.40 10.28
CA ALA A 25 4.05 -0.25 10.38
C ALA A 25 4.33 0.27 8.96
N LEU A 26 4.23 1.57 8.79
CA LEU A 26 4.54 2.25 7.55
C LEU A 26 5.84 3.06 7.70
N PHE A 27 6.73 2.88 6.76
CA PHE A 27 8.02 3.55 6.71
C PHE A 27 8.07 4.45 5.47
N LEU A 28 8.43 5.71 5.68
CA LEU A 28 8.66 6.69 4.62
C LEU A 28 10.15 6.98 4.55
N VAL A 29 10.77 6.69 3.42
CA VAL A 29 12.18 6.95 3.15
C VAL A 29 12.26 7.97 2.02
N LYS A 30 12.88 9.12 2.26
CA LYS A 30 13.03 10.14 1.23
C LYS A 30 13.98 9.68 0.12
N LYS A 31 13.76 10.17 -1.08
CA LYS A 31 14.69 9.97 -2.17
C LYS A 31 16.10 10.46 -1.80
N GLY A 32 17.07 9.59 -2.00
CA GLY A 32 18.48 9.86 -1.67
C GLY A 32 18.91 9.29 -0.32
N GLU A 33 17.97 8.94 0.55
CA GLU A 33 18.29 8.15 1.75
C GLU A 33 18.42 6.67 1.39
N THR A 34 19.37 6.00 2.04
CA THR A 34 19.67 4.57 1.80
C THR A 34 19.13 3.71 2.93
N PHE A 35 18.53 2.58 2.57
CA PHE A 35 18.13 1.54 3.50
C PHE A 35 18.22 0.17 2.81
N THR A 36 18.19 -0.90 3.59
CA THR A 36 18.13 -2.26 3.05
C THR A 36 16.72 -2.53 2.56
N LYS A 37 16.53 -2.54 1.23
CA LYS A 37 15.23 -2.79 0.62
C LYS A 37 14.77 -4.22 0.89
N PRO A 38 13.47 -4.44 1.13
CA PRO A 38 12.91 -5.78 1.18
C PRO A 38 13.07 -6.51 -0.15
N THR A 39 13.34 -7.81 -0.05
CA THR A 39 13.37 -8.75 -1.18
C THR A 39 12.47 -9.96 -0.91
N SER A 40 11.90 -10.04 0.28
CA SER A 40 10.95 -11.07 0.71
C SER A 40 10.15 -10.54 1.91
N GLU A 41 9.19 -11.32 2.39
CA GLU A 41 8.42 -11.03 3.61
C GLU A 41 9.27 -10.97 4.88
N ASN A 42 10.43 -11.66 4.90
CA ASN A 42 11.35 -11.71 6.03
C ASN A 42 12.34 -10.53 6.01
N TRP A 43 11.81 -9.33 6.14
CA TRP A 43 12.59 -8.11 6.14
C TRP A 43 12.72 -7.51 7.55
N THR A 44 13.82 -6.83 7.79
CA THR A 44 14.05 -6.07 9.03
C THR A 44 14.39 -4.62 8.70
N PRO A 45 13.73 -3.65 9.38
CA PRO A 45 13.89 -2.23 9.06
C PRO A 45 15.26 -1.65 9.45
N GLY A 46 16.07 -2.36 10.24
CA GLY A 46 17.36 -1.84 10.72
C GLY A 46 17.18 -0.56 11.55
N ALA A 47 17.79 0.53 11.09
CA ALA A 47 17.72 1.83 11.74
C ALA A 47 16.48 2.67 11.34
N LEU A 48 15.68 2.21 10.36
CA LEU A 48 14.48 2.93 9.94
C LEU A 48 13.44 2.96 11.07
N LYS A 49 12.76 4.09 11.18
CA LYS A 49 11.65 4.27 12.13
C LYS A 49 10.35 4.42 11.34
N PRO A 50 9.26 3.76 11.79
CA PRO A 50 7.95 3.94 11.18
C PRO A 50 7.41 5.34 11.42
N ILE A 51 6.35 5.71 10.70
CA ILE A 51 5.62 6.97 10.93
C ILE A 51 4.96 7.06 12.31
N GLY A 52 4.96 5.97 13.08
CA GLY A 52 4.31 5.87 14.38
C GLY A 52 2.92 5.27 14.29
N TYR A 53 2.06 5.62 15.24
CA TYR A 53 0.65 5.21 15.20
C TYR A 53 -0.08 5.86 14.03
N SER A 54 -0.96 5.08 13.43
CA SER A 54 -1.91 5.53 12.43
C SER A 54 -3.32 5.49 13.01
N SER A 55 -4.28 6.16 12.34
CA SER A 55 -5.69 6.06 12.68
C SER A 55 -6.20 4.62 12.59
N GLU A 56 -7.35 4.35 13.19
CA GLU A 56 -8.01 3.05 13.16
C GLU A 56 -8.44 2.61 11.75
N ASP A 57 -8.58 3.55 10.82
CA ASP A 57 -8.92 3.26 9.41
C ASP A 57 -7.80 2.50 8.69
N GLY A 58 -6.59 2.52 9.24
CA GLY A 58 -5.46 1.79 8.70
C GLY A 58 -4.82 2.45 7.48
N ALA A 59 -4.04 1.66 6.74
CA ALA A 59 -3.48 2.05 5.45
C ALA A 59 -4.32 1.44 4.31
N VAL A 60 -4.70 2.27 3.33
CA VAL A 60 -5.50 1.85 2.18
C VAL A 60 -4.63 1.81 0.95
N ILE A 61 -4.63 0.67 0.25
CA ILE A 61 -3.99 0.50 -1.06
C ILE A 61 -5.10 0.44 -2.10
N HIS A 62 -5.11 1.40 -3.02
CA HIS A 62 -6.21 1.57 -3.97
C HIS A 62 -5.71 1.63 -5.42
N PRO A 63 -6.30 0.83 -6.35
CA PRO A 63 -6.07 0.96 -7.78
C PRO A 63 -6.90 2.11 -8.34
N GLU A 64 -6.27 3.08 -8.96
CA GLU A 64 -6.93 4.14 -9.72
C GLU A 64 -7.01 3.73 -11.19
N PRO A 65 -8.20 3.63 -11.79
CA PRO A 65 -8.32 3.34 -13.21
C PRO A 65 -7.69 4.46 -14.05
N GLY A 66 -7.22 4.13 -15.22
CA GLY A 66 -6.80 5.12 -16.20
C GLY A 66 -7.99 5.84 -16.81
N ASP A 67 -7.73 7.00 -17.39
CA ASP A 67 -8.74 7.73 -18.15
C ASP A 67 -9.06 6.98 -19.44
N GLU A 68 -10.36 6.88 -19.75
CA GLU A 68 -10.83 6.30 -21.01
C GLU A 68 -11.08 7.41 -22.03
N THR A 69 -10.41 7.29 -23.16
CA THR A 69 -10.65 8.18 -24.31
C THR A 69 -11.50 7.46 -25.33
N GLU A 70 -12.72 7.94 -25.55
CA GLU A 70 -13.62 7.45 -26.58
C GLU A 70 -13.71 8.41 -27.78
N ILE A 71 -13.63 7.88 -29.00
CA ILE A 71 -13.97 8.62 -30.20
C ILE A 71 -15.28 8.04 -30.75
N LYS A 72 -16.28 8.89 -30.90
CA LYS A 72 -17.59 8.50 -31.45
C LYS A 72 -17.71 8.89 -32.93
N GLY A 73 -18.26 7.98 -33.70
CA GLY A 73 -18.64 8.22 -35.09
C GLY A 73 -19.84 9.18 -35.19
N HIS A 74 -20.13 9.66 -36.40
CA HIS A 74 -21.26 10.59 -36.67
C HIS A 74 -22.65 9.98 -36.36
N ASN A 75 -22.74 8.66 -36.26
CA ASN A 75 -23.95 7.91 -35.88
C ASN A 75 -24.04 7.63 -34.36
N GLY A 76 -23.07 8.14 -33.57
CA GLY A 76 -23.05 7.96 -32.12
C GLY A 76 -22.35 6.69 -31.63
N ASP A 77 -21.94 5.80 -32.53
CA ASP A 77 -21.20 4.59 -32.15
C ASP A 77 -19.80 4.91 -31.72
N THR A 78 -19.27 4.25 -30.67
CA THR A 78 -17.87 4.33 -30.28
C THR A 78 -17.03 3.59 -31.33
N VAL A 79 -16.23 4.34 -32.08
CA VAL A 79 -15.35 3.79 -33.16
C VAL A 79 -13.91 3.57 -32.68
N TYR A 80 -13.54 4.13 -31.57
CA TYR A 80 -12.25 3.95 -30.92
C TYR A 80 -12.39 4.17 -29.41
N SER A 81 -11.77 3.30 -28.63
CA SER A 81 -11.64 3.45 -27.19
C SER A 81 -10.22 3.03 -26.78
N GLU A 82 -9.57 3.88 -26.02
CA GLU A 82 -8.26 3.64 -25.42
C GLU A 82 -8.30 4.04 -23.96
N THR A 83 -7.78 3.16 -23.10
CA THR A 83 -7.66 3.45 -21.68
C THR A 83 -6.20 3.69 -21.34
N ASP A 84 -5.89 4.86 -20.79
CA ASP A 84 -4.58 5.17 -20.25
C ASP A 84 -4.26 4.21 -19.08
N GLY A 85 -2.98 3.87 -18.92
CA GLY A 85 -2.56 3.02 -17.81
C GLY A 85 -2.91 3.65 -16.46
N GLY A 86 -3.71 2.94 -15.64
CA GLY A 86 -4.03 3.35 -14.28
C GLY A 86 -2.79 3.41 -13.39
N TYR A 87 -2.97 3.86 -12.16
CA TYR A 87 -1.93 3.90 -11.14
C TYR A 87 -2.47 3.40 -9.81
N TRP A 88 -1.59 3.22 -8.84
CA TRP A 88 -1.96 2.83 -7.49
C TRP A 88 -1.67 3.95 -6.52
N THR A 89 -2.46 4.00 -5.45
CA THR A 89 -2.25 4.90 -4.33
C THR A 89 -2.11 4.13 -3.02
N ILE A 90 -1.37 4.73 -2.09
CA ILE A 90 -1.35 4.33 -0.68
C ILE A 90 -1.81 5.54 0.12
N GLN A 91 -2.91 5.39 0.84
CA GLN A 91 -3.42 6.40 1.78
C GLN A 91 -3.09 5.97 3.20
N CYS A 92 -2.66 6.91 4.03
CA CYS A 92 -2.43 6.70 5.45
C CYS A 92 -2.68 7.98 6.25
N ALA A 93 -3.13 7.80 7.49
CA ALA A 93 -3.35 8.87 8.46
C ALA A 93 -2.43 8.65 9.67
N GLY A 94 -1.31 9.36 9.72
CA GLY A 94 -0.42 9.35 10.89
C GLY A 94 -0.98 10.21 12.01
N ILE A 95 -1.08 9.67 13.23
CA ILE A 95 -1.57 10.38 14.42
C ILE A 95 -0.45 10.75 15.40
N GLU A 96 0.76 10.28 15.17
CA GLU A 96 1.94 10.75 15.88
C GLU A 96 2.60 11.92 15.13
N CYS A 97 2.99 12.96 15.87
CA CYS A 97 3.73 14.10 15.32
C CYS A 97 5.20 13.72 15.04
N ARG A 98 5.41 12.77 14.11
CA ARG A 98 6.75 12.38 13.68
C ARG A 98 7.21 13.17 12.46
N LYS A 99 8.51 13.47 12.44
CA LYS A 99 9.13 14.25 11.38
C LYS A 99 8.80 13.72 9.99
N SER A 100 8.89 12.40 9.77
CA SER A 100 8.70 11.76 8.46
C SER A 100 7.31 12.03 7.86
N ILE A 101 6.24 11.84 8.66
CA ILE A 101 4.87 12.04 8.16
C ILE A 101 4.49 13.53 8.11
N ALA A 102 4.98 14.34 9.07
CA ALA A 102 4.74 15.77 9.07
C ALA A 102 5.41 16.46 7.86
N GLU A 103 6.64 16.08 7.51
CA GLU A 103 7.32 16.56 6.29
C GLU A 103 6.62 16.13 5.01
N ALA A 104 6.03 14.92 4.98
CA ALA A 104 5.21 14.47 3.86
C ALA A 104 3.93 15.32 3.76
N TYR A 105 3.28 15.58 4.89
CA TYR A 105 2.06 16.38 4.94
C TYR A 105 2.30 17.83 4.54
N PHE A 106 3.30 18.50 5.10
CA PHE A 106 3.61 19.90 4.77
C PHE A 106 4.39 20.06 3.46
N GLY A 107 4.99 18.99 2.94
CA GLY A 107 5.79 18.99 1.71
C GLY A 107 7.08 19.80 1.80
N VAL A 108 7.55 20.10 3.01
CA VAL A 108 8.78 20.83 3.30
C VAL A 108 9.53 20.14 4.44
N GLU A 109 10.84 20.34 4.50
CA GLU A 109 11.65 19.84 5.60
C GLU A 109 11.49 20.68 6.86
N ALA A 110 11.48 20.00 8.01
CA ALA A 110 11.51 20.69 9.30
C ALA A 110 12.88 21.34 9.53
N ASP A 111 12.89 22.53 10.09
CA ASP A 111 14.11 23.20 10.54
C ASP A 111 14.76 22.48 11.75
N THR A 112 15.88 22.99 12.23
CA THR A 112 16.62 22.40 13.37
C THR A 112 15.87 22.46 14.69
N LYS A 113 14.79 23.26 14.78
CA LYS A 113 13.94 23.42 15.96
C LYS A 113 12.60 22.68 15.82
N GLY A 114 12.39 21.97 14.67
CA GLY A 114 11.15 21.27 14.36
C GLY A 114 10.06 22.16 13.77
N GLY A 115 10.37 23.37 13.30
CA GLY A 115 9.45 24.27 12.65
C GLY A 115 9.29 23.95 11.15
N PHE A 116 8.11 24.25 10.60
CA PHE A 116 7.83 24.13 9.17
C PHE A 116 7.57 25.52 8.59
N HIS A 117 8.23 25.84 7.47
CA HIS A 117 8.12 27.13 6.79
C HIS A 117 7.60 26.92 5.38
N VAL A 118 6.27 26.90 5.26
CA VAL A 118 5.59 26.66 3.98
C VAL A 118 5.40 27.99 3.26
N LYS A 119 5.94 28.17 2.05
CA LYS A 119 5.83 29.40 1.24
C LYS A 119 4.75 29.30 0.19
N ASP A 120 4.73 28.20 -0.55
CA ASP A 120 3.87 28.00 -1.73
C ASP A 120 3.29 26.57 -1.70
N ALA A 121 2.44 26.29 -2.68
CA ALA A 121 2.03 24.93 -2.98
C ALA A 121 3.28 24.05 -3.15
N THR A 122 3.35 23.00 -2.39
CA THR A 122 4.55 22.23 -2.12
C THR A 122 5.11 21.53 -3.35
N THR A 123 6.44 21.57 -3.51
CA THR A 123 7.12 20.70 -4.46
C THR A 123 7.02 19.25 -3.95
N PRO A 124 6.48 18.32 -4.75
CA PRO A 124 6.33 16.94 -4.31
C PRO A 124 7.69 16.32 -3.98
N ILE A 125 7.89 15.90 -2.74
CA ILE A 125 9.05 15.10 -2.34
C ILE A 125 8.80 13.67 -2.79
N GLU A 126 9.82 13.02 -3.37
CA GLU A 126 9.75 11.61 -3.72
C GLU A 126 10.12 10.75 -2.49
N TYR A 127 9.30 9.71 -2.27
CA TYR A 127 9.47 8.76 -1.18
C TYR A 127 9.60 7.33 -1.72
N GLN A 128 10.25 6.49 -0.94
CA GLN A 128 10.14 5.04 -0.98
C GLN A 128 9.28 4.66 0.22
N ILE A 129 8.31 3.76 0.02
CA ILE A 129 7.34 3.38 1.05
C ILE A 129 7.47 1.89 1.31
N VAL A 130 7.64 1.52 2.57
CA VAL A 130 7.53 0.14 3.03
C VAL A 130 6.35 0.06 4.00
N LEU A 131 5.38 -0.82 3.69
CA LEU A 131 4.29 -1.15 4.57
C LEU A 131 4.47 -2.61 5.00
N ALA A 132 4.75 -2.83 6.27
CA ALA A 132 4.95 -4.15 6.87
C ALA A 132 3.80 -4.43 7.84
N GLY A 133 3.12 -5.56 7.64
CA GLY A 133 2.01 -6.01 8.48
C GLY A 133 2.22 -7.41 9.01
N LEU A 134 1.53 -7.74 10.11
CA LEU A 134 1.44 -9.09 10.66
C LEU A 134 -0.01 -9.55 10.62
N ASP A 135 -0.23 -10.75 10.09
CA ASP A 135 -1.55 -11.38 10.12
C ASP A 135 -1.91 -11.90 11.52
N GLN A 136 -3.12 -12.48 11.66
CA GLN A 136 -3.61 -13.04 12.93
C GLN A 136 -2.77 -14.19 13.48
N PHE A 137 -1.93 -14.81 12.67
CA PHE A 137 -1.03 -15.90 13.03
C PHE A 137 0.43 -15.43 13.23
N GLY A 138 0.70 -14.14 13.05
CA GLY A 138 2.03 -13.56 13.16
C GLY A 138 2.87 -13.69 11.89
N ASN A 139 2.29 -14.08 10.75
CA ASN A 139 3.02 -14.16 9.50
C ASN A 139 3.15 -12.75 8.89
N PRO A 140 4.33 -12.39 8.40
CA PRO A 140 4.56 -11.08 7.80
C PRO A 140 3.93 -10.97 6.41
N VAL A 141 3.36 -9.79 6.13
CA VAL A 141 2.95 -9.34 4.82
C VAL A 141 3.64 -8.02 4.55
N LEU A 142 4.27 -7.87 3.41
CA LEU A 142 5.11 -6.73 3.12
C LEU A 142 4.83 -6.15 1.75
N PHE A 143 4.73 -4.82 1.69
CA PHE A 143 4.62 -4.03 0.47
C PHE A 143 5.82 -3.09 0.37
N LEU A 144 6.40 -2.97 -0.81
CA LEU A 144 7.44 -2.02 -1.14
C LEU A 144 7.05 -1.23 -2.39
N ALA A 145 6.92 0.09 -2.25
CA ALA A 145 6.85 1.01 -3.37
C ALA A 145 8.15 1.82 -3.43
N GLU A 146 8.95 1.61 -4.47
CA GLU A 146 10.27 2.25 -4.60
C GLU A 146 10.20 3.70 -5.02
N LYS A 147 9.05 4.15 -5.53
CA LYS A 147 8.86 5.51 -5.99
C LYS A 147 7.43 5.95 -5.78
N ALA A 148 7.25 6.93 -4.92
CA ALA A 148 5.94 7.49 -4.59
C ALA A 148 6.05 9.01 -4.40
N LYS A 149 4.94 9.71 -4.62
CA LYS A 149 4.81 11.14 -4.35
C LYS A 149 3.49 11.38 -3.65
N VAL A 150 3.46 12.32 -2.71
CA VAL A 150 2.19 12.77 -2.14
C VAL A 150 1.37 13.42 -3.26
N SER A 151 0.20 12.87 -3.54
CA SER A 151 -0.74 13.37 -4.54
C SER A 151 -1.87 14.17 -3.92
N ASP A 152 -2.26 13.84 -2.70
CA ASP A 152 -3.33 14.51 -1.99
C ASP A 152 -3.10 14.54 -0.47
N ARG A 153 -3.76 15.46 0.21
CA ARG A 153 -3.72 15.68 1.65
C ARG A 153 -5.10 16.10 2.11
N ASP A 154 -5.66 15.38 3.05
CA ASP A 154 -6.93 15.78 3.66
C ASP A 154 -6.71 16.92 4.67
N ASP A 155 -7.81 17.53 5.08
CA ASP A 155 -7.79 18.63 6.04
C ASP A 155 -7.18 18.22 7.39
N MET A 156 -6.35 19.08 7.95
CA MET A 156 -5.86 18.96 9.32
C MET A 156 -6.79 19.71 10.25
N THR A 157 -7.51 18.98 11.08
CA THR A 157 -8.50 19.55 12.01
C THR A 157 -7.92 19.69 13.41
N LEU A 158 -8.01 20.89 14.00
CA LEU A 158 -7.57 21.22 15.33
C LEU A 158 -8.78 21.35 16.26
N VAL A 159 -9.20 20.26 16.89
CA VAL A 159 -10.36 20.18 17.80
C VAL A 159 -9.96 19.50 19.10
N SER A 160 -10.70 19.77 20.17
CA SER A 160 -10.41 19.17 21.48
C SER A 160 -10.95 17.75 21.64
N SER A 161 -11.78 17.29 20.71
CA SER A 161 -12.48 15.99 20.77
C SER A 161 -11.86 14.90 19.92
N ASP A 162 -10.83 15.22 19.13
CA ASP A 162 -10.20 14.26 18.21
C ASP A 162 -8.68 14.48 18.16
N VAL A 163 -7.96 13.46 17.67
CA VAL A 163 -6.51 13.50 17.51
C VAL A 163 -6.13 14.26 16.24
N LEU A 164 -5.01 14.97 16.30
CA LEU A 164 -4.41 15.58 15.12
C LEU A 164 -3.94 14.48 14.16
N GLN A 165 -4.33 14.57 12.88
CA GLN A 165 -4.02 13.59 11.85
C GLN A 165 -3.26 14.21 10.69
N PHE A 166 -2.27 13.48 10.18
CA PHE A 166 -1.53 13.78 8.95
C PHE A 166 -1.98 12.83 7.86
N ASN A 167 -3.10 13.15 7.21
CA ASN A 167 -3.68 12.34 6.15
C ASN A 167 -2.96 12.60 4.83
N CYS A 168 -2.29 11.59 4.31
CA CYS A 168 -1.55 11.68 3.06
C CYS A 168 -1.96 10.54 2.12
N THR A 169 -2.23 10.90 0.86
CA THR A 169 -2.37 9.97 -0.24
C THR A 169 -1.13 10.02 -1.10
N PHE A 170 -0.48 8.88 -1.27
CA PHE A 170 0.73 8.73 -2.07
C PHE A 170 0.39 8.06 -3.39
N LYS A 171 0.63 8.74 -4.51
CA LYS A 171 0.59 8.14 -5.84
C LYS A 171 1.86 7.34 -6.07
N LEU A 172 1.71 6.07 -6.44
CA LEU A 172 2.82 5.18 -6.76
C LEU A 172 3.24 5.39 -8.22
N LEU A 173 4.52 5.42 -8.44
CA LEU A 173 5.13 5.62 -9.75
C LEU A 173 5.97 4.40 -10.11
N LYS A 174 6.12 4.13 -11.40
CA LYS A 174 7.01 3.06 -11.86
C LYS A 174 8.45 3.37 -11.44
N ALA A 175 9.08 2.39 -10.82
CA ALA A 175 10.50 2.40 -10.47
C ALA A 175 11.37 2.01 -11.67
N SER A 176 12.67 1.92 -11.48
CA SER A 176 13.63 1.57 -12.55
C SER A 176 13.47 0.14 -13.07
N ASP A 177 12.89 -0.74 -12.28
CA ASP A 177 12.55 -2.14 -12.62
C ASP A 177 11.23 -2.27 -13.40
N GLY A 178 10.49 -1.16 -13.58
CA GLY A 178 9.22 -1.10 -14.31
C GLY A 178 7.99 -1.39 -13.46
N TYR A 179 8.14 -1.75 -12.18
CA TYR A 179 7.02 -2.02 -11.27
C TYR A 179 6.64 -0.79 -10.45
N MET A 180 5.37 -0.70 -10.04
CA MET A 180 4.90 0.35 -9.14
C MET A 180 5.12 -0.02 -7.68
N PHE A 181 4.93 -1.32 -7.35
CA PHE A 181 5.20 -1.86 -6.02
C PHE A 181 5.37 -3.38 -6.09
N HIS A 182 5.94 -3.93 -5.02
CA HIS A 182 6.12 -5.36 -4.79
C HIS A 182 5.36 -5.77 -3.54
N VAL A 183 4.87 -7.01 -3.52
CA VAL A 183 4.14 -7.58 -2.37
C VAL A 183 4.68 -8.97 -2.09
N TRP A 184 4.92 -9.28 -0.81
CA TRP A 184 5.33 -10.60 -0.33
C TRP A 184 4.46 -11.05 0.84
N GLY A 185 4.37 -12.37 1.05
CA GLY A 185 3.70 -12.97 2.20
C GLY A 185 2.20 -13.18 2.05
N LEU A 186 1.53 -12.64 1.01
CA LEU A 186 0.09 -12.83 0.83
C LEU A 186 -0.30 -14.31 0.59
N LEU A 187 0.44 -15.02 -0.25
CA LEU A 187 0.14 -16.39 -0.67
C LEU A 187 1.01 -17.45 0.03
N ALA A 188 1.75 -17.10 1.07
CA ALA A 188 2.69 -18.02 1.72
C ALA A 188 2.01 -19.30 2.26
N ALA A 189 0.78 -19.19 2.80
CA ALA A 189 0.04 -20.33 3.33
C ALA A 189 -0.49 -21.27 2.22
N GLU A 190 -0.87 -20.74 1.05
CA GLU A 190 -1.31 -21.52 -0.10
C GLU A 190 -0.12 -22.30 -0.69
N ASN A 191 0.99 -21.62 -0.95
CA ASN A 191 2.21 -22.23 -1.47
C ASN A 191 2.75 -23.36 -0.57
N ALA A 192 2.65 -23.24 0.75
CA ALA A 192 3.06 -24.28 1.69
C ALA A 192 2.19 -25.53 1.58
N LYS A 193 0.88 -25.39 1.31
CA LYS A 193 -0.03 -26.53 1.11
C LYS A 193 0.19 -27.23 -0.22
N ASP A 194 0.44 -26.49 -1.28
CA ASP A 194 0.73 -27.05 -2.61
C ASP A 194 2.05 -27.85 -2.60
N GLN A 195 3.07 -27.37 -1.90
CA GLN A 195 4.32 -28.12 -1.71
C GLN A 195 4.12 -29.40 -0.89
N ALA A 196 3.29 -29.38 0.14
CA ALA A 196 2.97 -30.56 0.94
C ALA A 196 2.18 -31.60 0.13
N ALA A 197 1.24 -31.17 -0.72
CA ALA A 197 0.47 -32.02 -1.62
C ALA A 197 1.35 -32.66 -2.70
N SER A 198 2.31 -31.93 -3.28
CA SER A 198 3.23 -32.44 -4.29
C SER A 198 4.22 -33.48 -3.75
N THR A 199 4.62 -33.34 -2.47
CA THR A 199 5.52 -34.31 -1.81
C THR A 199 4.82 -35.64 -1.48
N SER A 200 3.51 -35.62 -1.26
CA SER A 200 2.73 -36.84 -0.97
C SER A 200 2.46 -37.72 -2.19
N HIS A 201 2.60 -37.18 -3.43
CA HIS A 201 2.43 -37.93 -4.68
C HIS A 201 3.70 -38.62 -5.19
N THR A 202 4.85 -38.45 -4.52
CA THR A 202 6.13 -39.01 -4.99
C THR A 202 6.54 -40.29 -4.22
N VAL A 203 5.69 -40.84 -3.37
CA VAL A 203 5.93 -42.07 -2.60
C VAL A 203 4.85 -43.10 -2.95
N GLU A 204 4.91 -43.62 -4.18
CA GLU A 204 4.38 -44.93 -4.58
C GLU A 204 5.33 -45.55 -5.63
#